data_66b2f272059c7b17d14c7aa79819112e
#
_entry.id   66b2f272059c7b17d14c7aa79819112e
#
_cell.length_a   1.000
_cell.length_b   1.000
_cell.length_c   1.000
_cell.angle_alpha   90.00
_cell.angle_beta   90.00
_cell.angle_gamma   90.00
#
_symmetry.space_group_name_H-M   'P 1'
#
loop_
_entity.id
_entity.type
_entity.pdbx_description
1 polymer ?
#
loop_
_entity_poly.entity_id
_entity_poly.type
_entity_poly.pdbx_seq_one_letter_code
_entity_poly.pdbx_strand_id
1 'polypeptide(L)'
;MAIRKVEIMTKTATRFLLVLALLVSPTLASAQMDARDRRVFDGISDQVQRYTQLTIFDSVSASVEDGRVILTGWVTMPYKRDDIERRVRRVDGVTAVENGIGVLPVSQFDDELRFRIARAIYSNSSFWHYASMVNPPIHIVVNRGRVTLEGVVNNNVERMLARSLATGFGAFEVDNQLRTDAEVREMLATS
;
A
#
# COMPACT_ATOMS: atom_id res chain seq x y z
N MET A 1 51.55 -70.03 7.23
CA MET A 1 51.36 -70.84 6.02
C MET A 1 50.64 -69.90 5.06
N ALA A 2 51.35 -69.21 4.23
CA ALA A 2 51.49 -69.42 2.81
C ALA A 2 50.12 -69.31 2.08
N ILE A 3 49.87 -68.62 1.07
CA ILE A 3 50.63 -68.17 -0.10
C ILE A 3 49.69 -67.29 -0.99
N ARG A 4 50.24 -66.23 -1.53
CA ARG A 4 50.21 -65.70 -2.91
C ARG A 4 48.85 -65.31 -3.53
N LYS A 5 48.84 -64.04 -3.98
CA LYS A 5 49.20 -63.55 -5.33
C LYS A 5 48.12 -63.82 -6.38
N VAL A 6 47.63 -62.82 -7.02
CA VAL A 6 48.09 -62.28 -8.29
C VAL A 6 47.20 -61.13 -8.76
N GLU A 7 47.87 -60.08 -9.24
CA GLU A 7 47.36 -58.98 -10.10
C GLU A 7 46.59 -59.49 -11.33
N ILE A 8 45.60 -58.72 -11.75
CA ILE A 8 45.51 -58.39 -13.18
C ILE A 8 44.79 -57.02 -13.31
N MET A 9 45.53 -56.15 -13.97
CA MET A 9 45.15 -54.88 -14.56
C MET A 9 44.04 -55.07 -15.60
N THR A 10 42.97 -54.29 -15.52
CA THR A 10 42.27 -53.85 -16.73
C THR A 10 41.78 -52.42 -16.56
N LYS A 11 42.29 -51.61 -17.47
CA LYS A 11 41.91 -50.21 -17.71
C LYS A 11 40.47 -50.17 -18.20
N THR A 12 39.61 -49.40 -17.52
CA THR A 12 38.42 -48.86 -18.14
C THR A 12 38.23 -47.44 -17.69
N ALA A 13 38.24 -46.56 -18.64
CA ALA A 13 38.05 -45.14 -18.52
C ALA A 13 36.64 -44.82 -17.97
N THR A 14 36.57 -44.38 -16.77
CA THR A 14 35.32 -43.82 -16.21
C THR A 14 35.30 -42.35 -16.54
N ARG A 15 34.44 -41.99 -17.48
CA ARG A 15 34.05 -40.63 -17.81
C ARG A 15 33.51 -39.95 -16.55
N PHE A 16 34.25 -39.00 -16.03
CA PHE A 16 33.73 -38.03 -15.05
C PHE A 16 32.69 -37.17 -15.72
N LEU A 17 31.43 -37.50 -15.51
CA LEU A 17 30.28 -36.66 -15.84
C LEU A 17 30.18 -35.57 -14.77
N LEU A 18 30.79 -34.44 -15.05
CA LEU A 18 30.68 -33.25 -14.22
C LEU A 18 29.26 -32.72 -14.39
N VAL A 19 28.34 -33.16 -13.53
CA VAL A 19 27.00 -32.56 -13.40
C VAL A 19 27.19 -31.21 -12.73
N LEU A 20 27.31 -30.17 -13.55
CA LEU A 20 27.22 -28.79 -13.12
C LEU A 20 25.78 -28.54 -12.72
N ALA A 21 25.46 -28.77 -11.46
CA ALA A 21 24.17 -28.34 -10.87
C ALA A 21 24.17 -26.80 -10.87
N LEU A 22 23.54 -26.22 -11.88
CA LEU A 22 23.13 -24.83 -11.85
C LEU A 22 22.14 -24.71 -10.67
N LEU A 23 22.63 -24.27 -9.53
CA LEU A 23 21.81 -23.74 -8.47
C LEU A 23 21.19 -22.44 -8.99
N VAL A 24 20.04 -22.56 -9.65
CA VAL A 24 19.13 -21.46 -9.85
C VAL A 24 18.60 -21.13 -8.45
N SER A 25 19.34 -20.29 -7.74
CA SER A 25 18.77 -19.62 -6.57
C SER A 25 17.56 -18.85 -7.06
N PRO A 26 16.34 -19.05 -6.49
CA PRO A 26 15.29 -18.09 -6.70
C PRO A 26 15.78 -16.79 -6.07
N THR A 27 16.35 -15.90 -6.85
CA THR A 27 16.42 -14.51 -6.48
C THR A 27 14.99 -14.13 -6.19
N LEU A 28 14.68 -13.86 -4.91
CA LEU A 28 13.56 -13.04 -4.52
C LEU A 28 13.79 -11.71 -5.25
N ALA A 29 13.28 -11.62 -6.47
CA ALA A 29 13.15 -10.38 -7.17
C ALA A 29 12.22 -9.55 -6.28
N SER A 30 12.81 -8.73 -5.41
CA SER A 30 12.14 -7.52 -4.94
C SER A 30 11.73 -6.83 -6.23
N ALA A 31 10.44 -6.84 -6.54
CA ALA A 31 9.92 -6.21 -7.73
C ALA A 31 10.19 -4.71 -7.57
N GLN A 32 11.35 -4.26 -8.00
CA GLN A 32 11.59 -2.84 -8.21
C GLN A 32 10.57 -2.41 -9.25
N MET A 33 9.73 -1.46 -8.86
CA MET A 33 8.76 -0.87 -9.77
C MET A 33 9.50 -0.38 -11.01
N ASP A 34 9.15 -0.94 -12.19
CA ASP A 34 9.75 -0.53 -13.46
C ASP A 34 9.55 0.99 -13.65
N ALA A 35 10.49 1.64 -14.30
CA ALA A 35 10.41 3.08 -14.61
C ALA A 35 9.15 3.45 -15.41
N ARG A 36 8.58 2.49 -16.14
CA ARG A 36 7.29 2.63 -16.80
C ARG A 36 6.14 2.65 -15.80
N ASP A 37 6.10 1.70 -14.89
CA ASP A 37 5.04 1.60 -13.89
C ASP A 37 5.08 2.77 -12.91
N ARG A 38 6.27 3.28 -12.59
CA ARG A 38 6.40 4.51 -11.80
C ARG A 38 5.76 5.71 -12.49
N ARG A 39 5.95 5.90 -13.79
CA ARG A 39 5.28 6.99 -14.54
C ARG A 39 3.75 6.81 -14.57
N VAL A 40 3.28 5.58 -14.71
CA VAL A 40 1.84 5.26 -14.62
C VAL A 40 1.31 5.59 -13.24
N PHE A 41 2.01 5.19 -12.18
CA PHE A 41 1.65 5.48 -10.80
C PHE A 41 1.59 6.98 -10.51
N ASP A 42 2.58 7.76 -10.97
CA ASP A 42 2.61 9.21 -10.84
C ASP A 42 1.42 9.86 -11.56
N GLY A 43 1.10 9.39 -12.77
CA GLY A 43 -0.07 9.84 -13.51
C GLY A 43 -1.39 9.53 -12.80
N ILE A 44 -1.51 8.36 -12.17
CA ILE A 44 -2.67 7.98 -11.36
C ILE A 44 -2.78 8.87 -10.14
N SER A 45 -1.68 9.07 -9.42
CA SER A 45 -1.62 9.94 -8.24
C SER A 45 -2.11 11.35 -8.58
N ASP A 46 -1.62 11.93 -9.67
CA ASP A 46 -2.07 13.23 -10.18
C ASP A 46 -3.57 13.28 -10.47
N GLN A 47 -4.12 12.24 -11.11
CA GLN A 47 -5.56 12.17 -11.43
C GLN A 47 -6.42 12.05 -10.19
N VAL A 48 -5.98 11.29 -9.19
CA VAL A 48 -6.70 11.13 -7.92
C VAL A 48 -6.61 12.40 -7.09
N GLN A 49 -5.44 13.04 -6.98
CA GLN A 49 -5.26 14.28 -6.23
C GLN A 49 -6.07 15.45 -6.80
N ARG A 50 -6.27 15.50 -8.11
CA ARG A 50 -7.10 16.52 -8.77
C ARG A 50 -8.60 16.22 -8.69
N TYR A 51 -8.99 15.10 -8.09
CA TYR A 51 -10.40 14.76 -7.95
C TYR A 51 -10.99 15.40 -6.71
N THR A 52 -11.60 16.56 -6.87
CA THR A 52 -12.10 17.43 -5.80
C THR A 52 -13.28 16.86 -4.98
N GLN A 53 -13.85 15.73 -5.41
CA GLN A 53 -14.93 15.08 -4.67
C GLN A 53 -14.44 14.13 -3.56
N LEU A 54 -13.14 13.81 -3.55
CA LEU A 54 -12.57 13.07 -2.43
C LEU A 54 -12.51 13.96 -1.19
N THR A 55 -12.79 13.35 -0.06
CA THR A 55 -12.77 13.99 1.25
C THR A 55 -11.81 13.26 2.17
N ILE A 56 -11.57 13.80 3.34
CA ILE A 56 -10.80 13.12 4.40
C ILE A 56 -11.45 11.81 4.89
N PHE A 57 -12.66 11.52 4.49
CA PHE A 57 -13.40 10.27 4.82
C PHE A 57 -13.29 9.21 3.73
N ASP A 58 -12.63 9.52 2.65
CA ASP A 58 -12.31 8.58 1.56
C ASP A 58 -10.82 8.24 1.60
N SER A 59 -10.46 7.00 1.38
CA SER A 59 -9.07 6.59 1.21
C SER A 59 -8.96 5.62 0.04
N VAL A 60 -8.07 5.92 -0.90
CA VAL A 60 -7.87 5.13 -2.11
C VAL A 60 -6.39 4.91 -2.34
N SER A 61 -6.04 3.67 -2.56
CA SER A 61 -4.69 3.23 -2.89
C SER A 61 -4.66 2.58 -4.27
N ALA A 62 -3.52 2.68 -4.94
CA ALA A 62 -3.28 2.04 -6.22
C ALA A 62 -1.97 1.25 -6.17
N SER A 63 -1.94 0.08 -6.79
CA SER A 63 -0.73 -0.63 -7.16
C SER A 63 -0.68 -0.80 -8.67
N VAL A 64 0.53 -0.77 -9.25
CA VAL A 64 0.75 -0.88 -10.69
C VAL A 64 1.78 -1.98 -10.95
N GLU A 65 1.46 -2.87 -11.86
CA GLU A 65 2.34 -3.95 -12.33
C GLU A 65 2.10 -4.17 -13.83
N ASP A 66 3.12 -3.97 -14.63
CA ASP A 66 3.06 -4.06 -16.11
C ASP A 66 1.91 -3.24 -16.74
N GLY A 67 1.63 -2.06 -16.17
CA GLY A 67 0.52 -1.20 -16.57
C GLY A 67 -0.86 -1.68 -16.13
N ARG A 68 -0.96 -2.81 -15.42
CA ARG A 68 -2.17 -3.26 -14.74
C ARG A 68 -2.31 -2.54 -13.42
N VAL A 69 -3.44 -1.92 -13.17
CA VAL A 69 -3.72 -1.15 -11.96
C VAL A 69 -4.73 -1.87 -11.10
N ILE A 70 -4.41 -2.04 -9.82
CA ILE A 70 -5.36 -2.52 -8.81
C ILE A 70 -5.66 -1.34 -7.88
N LEU A 71 -6.93 -0.96 -7.84
CA LEU A 71 -7.43 0.08 -6.93
C LEU A 71 -8.04 -0.58 -5.71
N THR A 72 -7.70 -0.08 -4.52
CA THR A 72 -8.23 -0.56 -3.24
C THR A 72 -8.59 0.61 -2.35
N GLY A 73 -9.24 0.32 -1.21
CA GLY A 73 -9.63 1.33 -0.23
C GLY A 73 -11.13 1.54 -0.14
N TRP A 74 -11.54 2.70 0.35
CA TRP A 74 -12.95 2.98 0.67
C TRP A 74 -13.34 4.39 0.27
N VAL A 75 -14.56 4.51 -0.25
CA VAL A 75 -15.18 5.81 -0.55
C VAL A 75 -16.56 5.92 0.07
N THR A 76 -16.96 7.14 0.37
CA THR A 76 -18.25 7.44 1.01
C THR A 76 -19.44 7.32 0.05
N MET A 77 -19.20 7.42 -1.26
CA MET A 77 -20.27 7.42 -2.27
C MET A 77 -19.94 6.54 -3.48
N PRO A 78 -20.91 5.80 -4.03
CA PRO A 78 -20.68 4.88 -5.16
C PRO A 78 -20.09 5.57 -6.39
N TYR A 79 -20.56 6.77 -6.72
CA TYR A 79 -20.10 7.50 -7.91
C TYR A 79 -18.60 7.84 -7.85
N LYS A 80 -18.03 8.03 -6.65
CA LYS A 80 -16.59 8.29 -6.48
C LYS A 80 -15.74 7.11 -6.95
N ARG A 81 -16.15 5.88 -6.61
CA ARG A 81 -15.52 4.65 -7.07
C ARG A 81 -15.47 4.59 -8.61
N ASP A 82 -16.59 4.86 -9.23
CA ASP A 82 -16.73 4.78 -10.68
C ASP A 82 -15.98 5.94 -11.38
N ASP A 83 -15.95 7.12 -10.75
CA ASP A 83 -15.21 8.28 -11.26
C ASP A 83 -13.70 8.06 -11.20
N ILE A 84 -13.20 7.49 -10.11
CA ILE A 84 -11.77 7.18 -9.93
C ILE A 84 -11.35 6.17 -11.00
N GLU A 85 -12.10 5.09 -11.19
CA GLU A 85 -11.81 4.12 -12.23
C GLU A 85 -11.74 4.75 -13.63
N ARG A 86 -12.72 5.60 -13.98
CA ARG A 86 -12.73 6.29 -15.29
C ARG A 86 -11.53 7.22 -15.47
N ARG A 87 -11.07 7.87 -14.42
CA ARG A 87 -9.88 8.73 -14.42
C ARG A 87 -8.61 7.92 -14.61
N VAL A 88 -8.47 6.84 -13.86
CA VAL A 88 -7.32 5.96 -13.91
C VAL A 88 -7.18 5.29 -15.28
N ARG A 89 -8.29 4.84 -15.88
CA ARG A 89 -8.29 4.27 -17.24
C ARG A 89 -7.79 5.21 -18.34
N ARG A 90 -7.76 6.52 -18.10
CA ARG A 90 -7.28 7.54 -19.05
C ARG A 90 -5.80 7.88 -18.89
N VAL A 91 -5.13 7.31 -17.89
CA VAL A 91 -3.71 7.53 -17.68
C VAL A 91 -2.91 6.75 -18.71
N ASP A 92 -1.97 7.44 -19.36
CA ASP A 92 -1.12 6.82 -20.36
C ASP A 92 -0.30 5.67 -19.77
N GLY A 93 -0.32 4.52 -20.45
CA GLY A 93 0.37 3.31 -20.01
C GLY A 93 -0.49 2.36 -19.16
N VAL A 94 -1.70 2.75 -18.74
CA VAL A 94 -2.66 1.85 -18.10
C VAL A 94 -3.24 0.89 -19.14
N THR A 95 -3.08 -0.40 -18.90
CA THR A 95 -3.57 -1.47 -19.78
C THR A 95 -4.86 -2.12 -19.28
N ALA A 96 -4.99 -2.22 -17.96
CA ALA A 96 -6.16 -2.78 -17.28
C ALA A 96 -6.34 -2.13 -15.91
N VAL A 97 -7.60 -2.03 -15.46
CA VAL A 97 -7.93 -1.55 -14.11
C VAL A 97 -8.83 -2.55 -13.43
N GLU A 98 -8.37 -3.05 -12.28
CA GLU A 98 -9.16 -3.84 -11.35
C GLU A 98 -9.61 -2.93 -10.20
N ASN A 99 -10.93 -2.69 -10.11
CA ASN A 99 -11.48 -1.75 -9.13
C ASN A 99 -12.03 -2.51 -7.91
N GLY A 100 -11.18 -2.64 -6.88
CA GLY A 100 -11.52 -3.20 -5.58
C GLY A 100 -11.94 -2.15 -4.53
N ILE A 101 -12.22 -0.90 -4.94
CA ILE A 101 -12.67 0.15 -4.02
C ILE A 101 -14.04 -0.22 -3.44
N GLY A 102 -14.10 -0.31 -2.11
CA GLY A 102 -15.34 -0.51 -1.38
C GLY A 102 -16.13 0.80 -1.21
N VAL A 103 -17.45 0.68 -1.10
CA VAL A 103 -18.32 1.79 -0.73
C VAL A 103 -18.74 1.63 0.72
N LEU A 104 -18.51 2.65 1.53
CA LEU A 104 -18.88 2.65 2.94
C LEU A 104 -20.41 2.60 3.08
N PRO A 105 -20.93 1.77 3.99
CA PRO A 105 -22.37 1.69 4.21
C PRO A 105 -22.93 3.01 4.76
N VAL A 106 -24.16 3.33 4.41
CA VAL A 106 -24.86 4.47 5.00
C VAL A 106 -25.16 4.13 6.46
N SER A 107 -24.61 4.93 7.38
CA SER A 107 -24.76 4.72 8.82
C SER A 107 -24.65 6.06 9.55
N GLN A 108 -25.72 6.47 10.22
CA GLN A 108 -25.70 7.70 11.02
C GLN A 108 -24.65 7.65 12.14
N PHE A 109 -24.48 6.48 12.76
CA PHE A 109 -23.46 6.28 13.80
C PHE A 109 -22.04 6.47 13.24
N ASP A 110 -21.75 5.86 12.08
CA ASP A 110 -20.43 5.99 11.45
C ASP A 110 -20.17 7.43 11.00
N ASP A 111 -21.20 8.13 10.49
CA ASP A 111 -21.09 9.53 10.08
C ASP A 111 -20.80 10.44 11.28
N GLU A 112 -21.55 10.28 12.38
CA GLU A 112 -21.25 11.03 13.61
C GLU A 112 -19.83 10.76 14.12
N LEU A 113 -19.40 9.50 14.11
CA LEU A 113 -18.08 9.10 14.55
C LEU A 113 -16.99 9.74 13.69
N ARG A 114 -17.14 9.72 12.34
CA ARG A 114 -16.23 10.40 11.39
C ARG A 114 -16.06 11.88 11.74
N PHE A 115 -17.17 12.60 11.91
CA PHE A 115 -17.14 14.03 12.17
C PHE A 115 -16.55 14.37 13.56
N ARG A 116 -16.83 13.56 14.59
CA ARG A 116 -16.25 13.76 15.92
C ARG A 116 -14.73 13.57 15.89
N ILE A 117 -14.25 12.50 15.25
CA ILE A 117 -12.82 12.22 15.12
C ILE A 117 -12.13 13.31 14.28
N ALA A 118 -12.71 13.68 13.13
CA ALA A 118 -12.17 14.74 12.29
C ALA A 118 -12.03 16.06 13.06
N ARG A 119 -13.06 16.43 13.81
CA ARG A 119 -13.02 17.63 14.65
C ARG A 119 -11.94 17.52 15.72
N ALA A 120 -11.80 16.39 16.40
CA ALA A 120 -10.79 16.21 17.44
C ALA A 120 -9.37 16.31 16.89
N ILE A 121 -9.11 15.71 15.73
CA ILE A 121 -7.80 15.76 15.10
C ILE A 121 -7.53 17.16 14.55
N TYR A 122 -8.35 17.68 13.66
CA TYR A 122 -8.05 18.90 12.91
C TYR A 122 -8.24 20.20 13.70
N SER A 123 -8.92 20.18 14.86
CA SER A 123 -8.93 21.32 15.79
C SER A 123 -7.83 21.28 16.85
N ASN A 124 -7.04 20.20 16.92
CA ASN A 124 -5.89 20.13 17.80
C ASN A 124 -4.72 20.96 17.24
N SER A 125 -4.04 21.72 18.09
CA SER A 125 -2.95 22.62 17.69
C SER A 125 -1.79 21.92 16.97
N SER A 126 -1.53 20.64 17.27
CA SER A 126 -0.50 19.85 16.61
C SER A 126 -0.82 19.55 15.13
N PHE A 127 -2.08 19.63 14.72
CA PHE A 127 -2.54 19.31 13.36
C PHE A 127 -3.05 20.53 12.58
N TRP A 128 -2.90 21.73 13.11
CA TRP A 128 -3.39 22.96 12.48
C TRP A 128 -2.83 23.17 11.08
N HIS A 129 -1.57 22.85 10.87
CA HIS A 129 -0.93 22.97 9.57
C HIS A 129 -1.57 22.05 8.52
N TYR A 130 -2.06 20.87 8.91
CA TYR A 130 -2.79 19.98 8.02
C TYR A 130 -4.21 20.49 7.72
N ALA A 131 -4.88 21.07 8.72
CA ALA A 131 -6.24 21.60 8.56
C ALA A 131 -6.34 22.72 7.52
N SER A 132 -5.24 23.44 7.26
CA SER A 132 -5.18 24.52 6.27
C SER A 132 -4.87 24.03 4.84
N MET A 133 -4.56 22.75 4.65
CA MET A 133 -4.26 22.17 3.35
C MET A 133 -5.53 21.93 2.54
N VAL A 134 -5.44 22.07 1.22
CA VAL A 134 -6.54 21.74 0.30
C VAL A 134 -6.89 20.26 0.36
N ASN A 135 -5.85 19.41 0.48
CA ASN A 135 -5.96 17.97 0.67
C ASN A 135 -5.28 17.59 1.99
N PRO A 136 -5.99 17.58 3.11
CA PRO A 136 -5.41 17.19 4.38
C PRO A 136 -4.93 15.74 4.36
N PRO A 137 -3.75 15.43 4.88
CA PRO A 137 -3.11 14.13 4.67
C PRO A 137 -3.61 13.01 5.59
N ILE A 138 -4.43 13.31 6.59
CA ILE A 138 -4.97 12.30 7.50
C ILE A 138 -6.39 11.94 7.06
N HIS A 139 -6.57 10.72 6.60
CA HIS A 139 -7.86 10.16 6.21
C HIS A 139 -8.47 9.35 7.36
N ILE A 140 -9.79 9.47 7.54
CA ILE A 140 -10.54 8.87 8.64
C ILE A 140 -11.65 8.00 8.04
N VAL A 141 -11.33 6.74 7.81
CA VAL A 141 -12.28 5.76 7.28
C VAL A 141 -13.02 5.11 8.45
N VAL A 142 -14.34 5.16 8.44
CA VAL A 142 -15.17 4.49 9.45
C VAL A 142 -16.13 3.54 8.76
N ASN A 143 -16.06 2.27 9.14
CA ASN A 143 -16.87 1.20 8.60
C ASN A 143 -17.41 0.34 9.74
N ARG A 144 -18.72 0.43 9.99
CA ARG A 144 -19.42 -0.32 11.04
C ARG A 144 -18.79 -0.11 12.43
N GLY A 145 -18.47 1.13 12.77
CA GLY A 145 -17.86 1.52 14.03
C GLY A 145 -16.37 1.20 14.17
N ARG A 146 -15.73 0.64 13.15
CA ARG A 146 -14.27 0.44 13.08
C ARG A 146 -13.65 1.62 12.37
N VAL A 147 -12.65 2.20 12.97
CA VAL A 147 -11.93 3.38 12.45
C VAL A 147 -10.58 2.96 11.92
N THR A 148 -10.27 3.37 10.70
CA THR A 148 -8.92 3.29 10.14
C THR A 148 -8.43 4.71 9.90
N LEU A 149 -7.25 5.04 10.45
CA LEU A 149 -6.54 6.28 10.16
C LEU A 149 -5.47 5.98 9.13
N GLU A 150 -5.53 6.62 7.98
CA GLU A 150 -4.60 6.43 6.88
C GLU A 150 -3.96 7.76 6.46
N GLY A 151 -2.80 7.68 5.82
CA GLY A 151 -2.10 8.84 5.29
C GLY A 151 -0.71 9.06 5.90
N VAL A 152 -0.22 10.30 5.84
CA VAL A 152 1.16 10.62 6.23
C VAL A 152 1.17 11.76 7.23
N VAL A 153 2.02 11.62 8.26
CA VAL A 153 2.26 12.63 9.30
C VAL A 153 3.76 12.88 9.45
N ASN A 154 4.15 14.02 10.01
CA ASN A 154 5.57 14.39 10.09
C ASN A 154 6.39 13.43 10.95
N ASN A 155 5.81 12.90 12.02
CA ASN A 155 6.55 12.12 13.01
C ASN A 155 5.66 11.15 13.80
N ASN A 156 6.31 10.30 14.59
CA ASN A 156 5.64 9.29 15.40
C ASN A 156 4.79 9.87 16.54
N VAL A 157 5.11 11.06 17.05
CA VAL A 157 4.33 11.72 18.10
C VAL A 157 2.96 12.09 17.56
N GLU A 158 2.91 12.68 16.36
CA GLU A 158 1.65 13.00 15.67
C GLU A 158 0.85 11.73 15.36
N ARG A 159 1.51 10.66 14.89
CA ARG A 159 0.87 9.36 14.66
C ARG A 159 0.18 8.81 15.91
N MET A 160 0.87 8.84 17.04
CA MET A 160 0.32 8.37 18.32
C MET A 160 -0.79 9.28 18.84
N LEU A 161 -0.63 10.60 18.70
CA LEU A 161 -1.62 11.58 19.11
C LEU A 161 -2.92 11.43 18.29
N ALA A 162 -2.83 11.26 16.98
CA ALA A 162 -4.01 11.04 16.12
C ALA A 162 -4.81 9.81 16.58
N ARG A 163 -4.11 8.70 16.86
CA ARG A 163 -4.75 7.50 17.41
C ARG A 163 -5.45 7.77 18.75
N SER A 164 -4.75 8.45 19.65
CA SER A 164 -5.30 8.78 20.98
C SER A 164 -6.58 9.62 20.87
N LEU A 165 -6.57 10.62 19.99
CA LEU A 165 -7.75 11.46 19.72
C LEU A 165 -8.89 10.66 19.10
N ALA A 166 -8.61 9.70 18.21
CA ALA A 166 -9.65 8.87 17.59
C ALA A 166 -10.30 7.87 18.55
N THR A 167 -9.58 7.42 19.57
CA THR A 167 -10.07 6.38 20.51
C THR A 167 -11.16 6.88 21.45
N GLY A 168 -11.27 8.19 21.67
CA GLY A 168 -12.16 8.81 22.69
C GLY A 168 -13.66 8.83 22.37
N PHE A 169 -14.13 8.30 21.22
CA PHE A 169 -15.49 8.54 20.72
C PHE A 169 -16.37 7.30 20.59
N GLY A 170 -16.00 6.18 21.20
CA GLY A 170 -16.82 4.95 21.20
C GLY A 170 -16.67 4.12 19.92
N ALA A 171 -15.58 4.25 19.20
CA ALA A 171 -15.19 3.32 18.16
C ALA A 171 -15.01 1.89 18.72
N PHE A 172 -15.43 0.88 17.99
CA PHE A 172 -15.20 -0.51 18.38
C PHE A 172 -13.70 -0.89 18.28
N GLU A 173 -13.03 -0.27 17.32
CA GLU A 173 -11.62 -0.48 17.05
C GLU A 173 -11.03 0.75 16.37
N VAL A 174 -9.78 1.06 16.68
CA VAL A 174 -9.01 2.10 15.97
C VAL A 174 -7.73 1.48 15.43
N ASP A 175 -7.71 1.25 14.12
CA ASP A 175 -6.54 0.83 13.38
C ASP A 175 -5.79 2.07 12.87
N ASN A 176 -4.53 2.21 13.28
CA ASN A 176 -3.71 3.36 12.91
C ASN A 176 -2.67 2.97 11.88
N GLN A 177 -2.98 3.21 10.63
CA GLN A 177 -2.12 2.97 9.46
C GLN A 177 -1.38 4.24 8.98
N LEU A 178 -1.38 5.30 9.78
CA LEU A 178 -0.59 6.50 9.48
C LEU A 178 0.89 6.17 9.39
N ARG A 179 1.54 6.67 8.36
CA ARG A 179 2.97 6.58 8.15
C ARG A 179 3.63 7.90 8.49
N THR A 180 4.90 7.85 8.86
CA THR A 180 5.69 9.07 9.03
C THR A 180 6.38 9.44 7.71
N ASP A 181 6.71 10.72 7.54
CA ASP A 181 7.52 11.18 6.41
C ASP A 181 8.84 10.41 6.27
N ALA A 182 9.45 10.03 7.38
CA ALA A 182 10.69 9.25 7.38
C ALA A 182 10.47 7.84 6.80
N GLU A 183 9.41 7.15 7.22
CA GLU A 183 9.04 5.82 6.71
C GLU A 183 8.73 5.86 5.21
N VAL A 184 8.02 6.89 4.75
CA VAL A 184 7.71 7.06 3.32
C VAL A 184 8.98 7.29 2.50
N ARG A 185 9.89 8.15 2.98
CA ARG A 185 11.18 8.39 2.29
C ARG A 185 12.03 7.13 2.22
N GLU A 186 12.08 6.34 3.30
CA GLU A 186 12.81 5.08 3.32
C GLU A 186 12.24 4.07 2.32
N MET A 187 10.92 3.95 2.25
CA MET A 187 10.25 3.09 1.27
C MET A 187 10.58 3.49 -0.17
N LEU A 188 10.57 4.81 -0.47
CA LEU A 188 10.90 5.32 -1.80
C LEU A 188 12.40 5.17 -2.15
N ALA A 189 13.28 5.16 -1.17
CA ALA A 189 14.71 4.96 -1.38
C ALA A 189 15.08 3.49 -1.63
N THR A 190 14.23 2.54 -1.19
CA THR A 190 14.45 1.10 -1.33
C THR A 190 13.65 0.48 -2.48
N SER A 191 12.81 1.25 -3.16
CA SER A 191 12.01 0.87 -4.33
C SER A 191 12.70 1.28 -5.62
#